data_f0edc5a491fcd5dcf2b0ea4e1f20425c
#
_entry.id   f0edc5a491fcd5dcf2b0ea4e1f20425c
#
_cell.length_a   1.000
_cell.length_b   1.000
_cell.length_c   1.000
_cell.angle_alpha   90.00
_cell.angle_beta   90.00
_cell.angle_gamma   90.00
#
_symmetry.space_group_name_H-M   'P 1'
#
loop_
_entity.id
_entity.type
_entity.pdbx_description
1 polymer ?
#
loop_
_entity_poly.entity_id
_entity_poly.type
_entity_poly.pdbx_seq_one_letter_code
_entity_poly.pdbx_strand_id
1 'polypeptide(L)'
;MADPVVISIPHRLGRAEARRRLEAGIDQIVAPLGRLVSIERRVWTGDRLDFGMSLAGQTARGLVDVEDARVRIELELPWVLAAIAKRVRGAIDQRGRGLLEKK
;
A
#
# COMPACT_ATOMS: atom_id res chain seq x y z
N MET A 1 -16.07 0.17 -14.57
CA MET A 1 -14.71 -0.12 -14.10
C MET A 1 -14.23 0.98 -13.17
N ALA A 2 -13.72 0.59 -12.03
CA ALA A 2 -13.14 1.55 -11.11
C ALA A 2 -11.70 1.87 -11.54
N ASP A 3 -11.33 3.14 -11.47
CA ASP A 3 -9.96 3.54 -11.73
C ASP A 3 -9.07 3.08 -10.57
N PRO A 4 -7.83 2.65 -10.85
CA PRO A 4 -6.94 2.25 -9.77
C PRO A 4 -6.55 3.47 -8.93
N VAL A 5 -6.37 3.23 -7.63
CA VAL A 5 -5.81 4.23 -6.72
C VAL A 5 -4.30 4.16 -6.85
N VAL A 6 -3.67 5.26 -7.23
CA VAL A 6 -2.21 5.33 -7.38
C VAL A 6 -1.66 6.34 -6.39
N ILE A 7 -0.71 5.89 -5.58
CA ILE A 7 -0.05 6.71 -4.57
C ILE A 7 1.45 6.64 -4.81
N SER A 8 2.10 7.79 -4.88
CA SER A 8 3.55 7.87 -5.04
C SER A 8 4.12 8.59 -3.83
N ILE A 9 5.04 7.93 -3.12
CA ILE A 9 5.63 8.45 -1.90
C ILE A 9 7.13 8.62 -2.12
N PRO A 10 7.65 9.86 -2.14
CA PRO A 10 9.09 10.08 -2.26
C PRO A 10 9.81 9.68 -0.97
N HIS A 11 11.04 9.22 -1.10
CA HIS A 11 11.87 8.90 0.05
C HIS A 11 13.35 9.15 -0.28
N ARG A 12 14.18 9.10 0.75
CA ARG A 12 15.64 9.28 0.63
C ARG A 12 16.39 8.12 1.25
N LEU A 13 15.79 6.93 1.22
CA LEU A 13 16.33 5.77 1.90
C LEU A 13 17.13 4.85 0.98
N GLY A 14 16.95 5.00 -0.32
CA GLY A 14 17.41 4.01 -1.26
C GLY A 14 16.46 2.80 -1.29
N ARG A 15 16.56 2.04 -2.35
CA ARG A 15 15.63 0.94 -2.65
C ARG A 15 15.61 -0.14 -1.57
N ALA A 16 16.77 -0.60 -1.15
CA ALA A 16 16.89 -1.71 -0.19
C ALA A 16 16.28 -1.36 1.17
N GLU A 17 16.57 -0.17 1.67
CA GLU A 17 16.06 0.25 2.97
C GLU A 17 14.55 0.52 2.91
N ALA A 18 14.07 1.13 1.81
CA ALA A 18 12.64 1.35 1.63
C ALA A 18 11.87 0.03 1.61
N ARG A 19 12.42 -0.97 0.88
CA ARG A 19 11.81 -2.31 0.83
C ARG A 19 11.76 -2.96 2.20
N ARG A 20 12.84 -2.87 2.94
CA ARG A 20 12.92 -3.43 4.29
C ARG A 20 11.86 -2.82 5.23
N ARG A 21 11.71 -1.50 5.18
CA ARG A 21 10.73 -0.80 6.02
C ARG A 21 9.30 -1.15 5.63
N LEU A 22 9.03 -1.28 4.34
CA LEU A 22 7.71 -1.66 3.86
C LEU A 22 7.36 -3.07 4.31
N GLU A 23 8.29 -4.01 4.17
CA GLU A 23 8.04 -5.38 4.58
C GLU A 23 7.77 -5.49 6.08
N ALA A 24 8.52 -4.75 6.88
CA ALA A 24 8.35 -4.76 8.34
C ALA A 24 7.11 -4.01 8.81
N GLY A 25 6.66 -3.00 8.06
CA GLY A 25 5.63 -2.08 8.50
C GLY A 25 4.31 -2.11 7.73
N ILE A 26 4.14 -3.05 6.80
CA ILE A 26 2.94 -3.07 5.97
C ILE A 26 1.64 -3.18 6.78
N ASP A 27 1.66 -3.94 7.88
CA ASP A 27 0.48 -4.08 8.73
C ASP A 27 0.13 -2.77 9.42
N GLN A 28 1.13 -1.92 9.71
CA GLN A 28 0.92 -0.62 10.31
C GLN A 28 0.27 0.36 9.34
N ILE A 29 0.54 0.19 8.05
CA ILE A 29 -0.06 1.05 7.01
C ILE A 29 -1.57 0.87 6.98
N VAL A 30 -2.04 -0.37 7.11
CA VAL A 30 -3.46 -0.67 7.04
C VAL A 30 -4.15 -0.66 8.41
N ALA A 31 -3.40 -0.54 9.50
CA ALA A 31 -3.96 -0.57 10.86
C ALA A 31 -5.09 0.44 11.09
N PRO A 32 -5.03 1.69 10.55
CA PRO A 32 -6.12 2.64 10.75
C PRO A 32 -7.46 2.19 10.17
N LEU A 33 -7.45 1.24 9.25
CA LEU A 33 -8.66 0.71 8.65
C LEU A 33 -9.29 -0.42 9.47
N GLY A 34 -8.55 -0.90 10.48
CA GLY A 34 -9.05 -1.87 11.45
C GLY A 34 -9.54 -3.15 10.81
N ARG A 35 -10.75 -3.57 11.22
CA ARG A 35 -11.34 -4.81 10.74
C ARG A 35 -11.80 -4.77 9.29
N LEU A 36 -11.77 -3.60 8.67
CA LEU A 36 -12.16 -3.48 7.26
C LEU A 36 -11.16 -4.14 6.34
N VAL A 37 -9.90 -4.28 6.78
CA VAL A 37 -8.81 -4.75 5.92
C VAL A 37 -8.11 -5.96 6.53
N SER A 38 -7.91 -6.98 5.69
CA SER A 38 -7.09 -8.12 6.02
C SER A 38 -6.16 -8.41 4.84
N ILE A 39 -4.85 -8.38 5.08
CA ILE A 39 -3.87 -8.73 4.06
C ILE A 39 -3.80 -10.26 3.99
N GLU A 40 -4.15 -10.82 2.83
CA GLU A 40 -4.24 -12.26 2.66
C GLU A 40 -3.10 -12.85 1.85
N ARG A 41 -2.42 -12.03 1.05
CA ARG A 41 -1.36 -12.50 0.17
C ARG A 41 -0.28 -11.45 0.04
N ARG A 42 0.98 -11.88 0.11
CA ARG A 42 2.15 -11.03 -0.07
C ARG A 42 3.20 -11.80 -0.84
N VAL A 43 3.49 -11.38 -2.05
CA VAL A 43 4.51 -12.03 -2.86
C VAL A 43 5.48 -10.97 -3.39
N TRP A 44 6.75 -11.06 -3.00
CA TRP A 44 7.80 -10.20 -3.50
C TRP A 44 8.45 -10.83 -4.72
N THR A 45 8.66 -10.03 -5.74
CA THR A 45 9.43 -10.39 -6.92
C THR A 45 10.40 -9.24 -7.16
N GLY A 46 11.66 -9.41 -6.75
CA GLY A 46 12.61 -8.31 -6.74
C GLY A 46 12.11 -7.19 -5.83
N ASP A 47 11.95 -6.00 -6.38
CA ASP A 47 11.49 -4.83 -5.62
C ASP A 47 10.00 -4.53 -5.84
N ARG A 48 9.27 -5.50 -6.33
CA ARG A 48 7.81 -5.40 -6.52
C ARG A 48 7.08 -6.32 -5.57
N LEU A 49 6.15 -5.78 -4.82
CA LEU A 49 5.25 -6.56 -3.96
C LEU A 49 3.88 -6.67 -4.65
N ASP A 50 3.44 -7.91 -4.86
CA ASP A 50 2.09 -8.20 -5.32
C ASP A 50 1.31 -8.63 -4.08
N PHE A 51 0.25 -7.91 -3.73
CA PHE A 51 -0.51 -8.26 -2.55
C PHE A 51 -2.00 -8.34 -2.84
N GLY A 52 -2.67 -9.21 -2.09
CA GLY A 52 -4.12 -9.34 -2.11
C GLY A 52 -4.67 -9.05 -0.74
N MET A 53 -5.83 -8.43 -0.68
CA MET A 53 -6.46 -8.15 0.59
C MET A 53 -7.98 -8.31 0.49
N SER A 54 -8.59 -8.52 1.66
CA SER A 54 -10.02 -8.39 1.83
C SER A 54 -10.28 -7.00 2.40
N LEU A 55 -11.19 -6.27 1.79
CA LEU A 55 -11.52 -4.91 2.17
C LEU A 55 -13.04 -4.80 2.22
N ALA A 56 -13.59 -4.66 3.43
CA ALA A 56 -15.03 -4.61 3.65
C ALA A 56 -15.78 -5.77 2.97
N GLY A 57 -15.21 -6.98 3.07
CA GLY A 57 -15.80 -8.18 2.48
C GLY A 57 -15.54 -8.37 0.99
N GLN A 58 -14.83 -7.45 0.35
CA GLN A 58 -14.50 -7.52 -1.07
C GLN A 58 -13.01 -7.80 -1.26
N THR A 59 -12.67 -8.52 -2.31
CA THR A 59 -11.27 -8.78 -2.65
C THR A 59 -10.70 -7.59 -3.42
N ALA A 60 -9.54 -7.12 -2.99
CA ALA A 60 -8.81 -6.06 -3.67
C ALA A 60 -7.37 -6.54 -3.93
N ARG A 61 -6.77 -5.99 -4.98
CA ARG A 61 -5.39 -6.34 -5.37
C ARG A 61 -4.55 -5.07 -5.42
N GLY A 62 -3.28 -5.21 -5.13
CA GLY A 62 -2.38 -4.10 -5.20
C GLY A 62 -0.98 -4.51 -5.59
N LEU A 63 -0.25 -3.50 -6.09
CA LEU A 63 1.15 -3.64 -6.44
C LEU A 63 1.91 -2.51 -5.78
N VAL A 64 3.08 -2.83 -5.25
CA VAL A 64 3.99 -1.83 -4.70
C VAL A 64 5.31 -1.96 -5.45
N ASP A 65 5.71 -0.89 -6.12
CA ASP A 65 7.01 -0.82 -6.78
C ASP A 65 7.93 0.05 -5.94
N VAL A 66 9.00 -0.55 -5.45
CA VAL A 66 10.01 0.16 -4.65
C VAL A 66 11.11 0.64 -5.58
N GLU A 67 11.25 1.97 -5.68
CA GLU A 67 12.28 2.59 -6.51
C GLU A 67 13.31 3.28 -5.62
N ASP A 68 14.39 3.76 -6.22
CA ASP A 68 15.48 4.36 -5.44
C ASP A 68 15.05 5.59 -4.66
N ALA A 69 14.16 6.40 -5.23
CA ALA A 69 13.76 7.68 -4.65
C ALA A 69 12.27 7.80 -4.35
N ARG A 70 11.50 6.76 -4.61
CA ARG A 70 10.07 6.76 -4.32
C ARG A 70 9.50 5.35 -4.24
N VAL A 71 8.34 5.24 -3.65
CA VAL A 71 7.54 4.00 -3.66
C VAL A 71 6.23 4.32 -4.36
N ARG A 72 5.90 3.52 -5.35
CA ARG A 72 4.64 3.67 -6.08
C ARG A 72 3.71 2.54 -5.67
N ILE A 73 2.54 2.90 -5.19
CA ILE A 73 1.52 1.95 -4.76
C ILE A 73 0.34 2.07 -5.70
N GLU A 74 -0.08 0.95 -6.27
CA GLU A 74 -1.25 0.90 -7.13
C GLU A 74 -2.23 -0.10 -6.54
N LEU A 75 -3.46 0.35 -6.31
CA LEU A 75 -4.48 -0.44 -5.64
C LEU A 75 -5.71 -0.50 -6.51
N GLU A 76 -6.12 -1.71 -6.90
CA GLU A 76 -7.34 -1.94 -7.64
C GLU A 76 -8.48 -2.26 -6.66
N LEU A 77 -9.46 -1.36 -6.59
CA LEU A 77 -10.63 -1.53 -5.74
C LEU A 77 -11.85 -1.84 -6.59
N PRO A 78 -12.68 -2.82 -6.18
CA PRO A 78 -13.98 -3.00 -6.82
C PRO A 78 -14.79 -1.70 -6.73
N TRP A 79 -15.61 -1.44 -7.75
CA TRP A 79 -16.40 -0.21 -7.81
C TRP A 79 -17.31 -0.02 -6.60
N VAL A 80 -17.76 -1.12 -5.97
CA VAL A 80 -18.62 -1.03 -4.80
C VAL A 80 -17.90 -0.36 -3.61
N LEU A 81 -16.57 -0.31 -3.64
CA LEU A 81 -15.77 0.30 -2.59
C LEU A 81 -15.41 1.77 -2.89
N ALA A 82 -15.98 2.35 -3.94
CA ALA A 82 -15.67 3.73 -4.31
C ALA A 82 -15.93 4.71 -3.16
N ALA A 83 -16.94 4.45 -2.35
CA ALA A 83 -17.27 5.33 -1.21
C ALA A 83 -16.16 5.39 -0.15
N ILE A 84 -15.32 4.34 -0.05
CA ILE A 84 -14.25 4.31 0.95
C ILE A 84 -12.86 4.46 0.33
N ALA A 85 -12.78 4.61 -1.00
CA ALA A 85 -11.49 4.70 -1.69
C ALA A 85 -10.65 5.87 -1.18
N LYS A 86 -11.27 7.01 -0.92
CA LYS A 86 -10.57 8.19 -0.40
C LYS A 86 -9.99 7.94 0.98
N ARG A 87 -10.73 7.25 1.83
CA ARG A 87 -10.28 6.91 3.19
C ARG A 87 -9.10 5.94 3.14
N VAL A 88 -9.19 4.93 2.27
CA VAL A 88 -8.11 3.96 2.06
C VAL A 88 -6.86 4.67 1.55
N ARG A 89 -7.02 5.51 0.54
CA ARG A 89 -5.91 6.28 -0.02
C ARG A 89 -5.24 7.15 1.03
N GLY A 90 -6.02 7.86 1.83
CA GLY A 90 -5.50 8.73 2.89
C GLY A 90 -4.71 7.95 3.93
N ALA A 91 -5.21 6.79 4.34
CA ALA A 91 -4.52 5.96 5.33
C ALA A 91 -3.18 5.45 4.79
N ILE A 92 -3.16 4.96 3.56
CA ILE A 92 -1.95 4.44 2.94
C ILE A 92 -0.92 5.56 2.74
N ASP A 93 -1.36 6.70 2.22
CA ASP A 93 -0.47 7.83 1.98
C ASP A 93 0.16 8.33 3.27
N GLN A 94 -0.65 8.58 4.28
CA GLN A 94 -0.17 9.12 5.56
C GLN A 94 0.76 8.17 6.28
N ARG A 95 0.37 6.91 6.41
CA ARG A 95 1.18 5.92 7.12
C ARG A 95 2.42 5.52 6.34
N GLY A 96 2.29 5.43 5.02
CA GLY A 96 3.42 5.14 4.15
C GLY A 96 4.49 6.21 4.21
N ARG A 97 4.08 7.48 4.23
CA ARG A 97 5.03 8.59 4.37
C ARG A 97 5.77 8.53 5.68
N GLY A 98 5.07 8.26 6.79
CA GLY A 98 5.71 8.11 8.09
C GLY A 98 6.71 6.96 8.13
N LEU A 99 6.36 5.84 7.51
CA LEU A 99 7.22 4.66 7.47
C LEU A 99 8.51 4.90 6.68
N LEU A 100 8.42 5.69 5.60
CA LEU A 100 9.54 5.95 4.70
C LEU A 100 10.30 7.24 5.04
N GLU A 101 9.94 7.88 6.11
CA GLU A 101 10.58 9.11 6.53
C GLU A 101 12.00 8.83 7.01
N LYS A 102 12.95 9.60 6.51
CA LYS A 102 14.34 9.47 6.91
C LYS A 102 14.57 10.19 8.23
N LYS A 103 15.20 9.48 9.14
CA LYS A 103 15.60 10.03 10.44
C LYS A 103 17.09 9.98 10.60
#